data_58e220ed47b24b9e88739905ab648f11
#
_entry.id   58e220ed47b24b9e88739905ab648f11
#
_cell.length_a   1.000
_cell.length_b   1.000
_cell.length_c   1.000
_cell.angle_alpha   90.00
_cell.angle_beta   90.00
_cell.angle_gamma   90.00
#
_symmetry.space_group_name_H-M   'P 1'
#
loop_
_entity.id
_entity.type
_entity.pdbx_description
1 polymer ?
#
loop_
_entity_poly.entity_id
_entity_poly.type
_entity_poly.pdbx_seq_one_letter_code
_entity_poly.pdbx_strand_id
1 'polypeptide(L)'
;MDTKTVFSLLYFAFLAANRTVVSGAPSFSIDYKNNCFQKDGKPFQYVSGSIHYSRIPHYYWKDRLLKMYMAGLNAVQIYVPWNFHEEKRGVYNFTGDRDLENFLDLANQTGLLVILRPGPYICAEWEMGGLPAWLLQKPNIVLRSADTDYLEAVSSWMAVLLPKMRRWLYTNGGNIITVQVENEYGSYYTCDYNYMRHLRTLFQFFLGDKTVLFTTDGNTDREMTCGTLEGMYATIDFGTDVNISQAFSRQRRFEPRGPLVNSEFYTGWLDHWGDQHAQVDTQKVSRMLGEMLSMGASVNMYMFEGGTNFGYWNGADHDNRFRSVVTSYDYNAPLSEAGDPTEKLLAIRDTISKFRDIPMGPMPPASPKMAYGFVTLTMVGNLSSLLDTLSPQGPVRSLYPLSFEEMKQVFQGLLERDTTLVMNLTGKQGDQVDVLVENMGRVNFGSKINDFKGLLSNLILGKDVLTDWQIYRLDIDGAIASGWPQSGQRRSSPNPVRGPSDGPVFYQGTLPPNGLAWDTFLRLNEWTKGQVWINGVNLGRYWPKRGPQQTLYVPGPLLSPTQPNNITVLELERAPPHTRVLFMDRPQLNSTAGKTSQLQTTDRQT
;
A
#
# COMPACT_ATOMS: atom_id res chain seq x y z
N MET A 1 25.25 -55.03 -38.11
CA MET A 1 24.62 -53.90 -37.42
C MET A 1 25.63 -52.77 -37.45
N ASP A 2 25.22 -51.66 -38.04
CA ASP A 2 26.10 -50.53 -38.31
C ASP A 2 26.43 -49.79 -37.00
N THR A 3 27.68 -49.41 -36.79
CA THR A 3 28.19 -48.74 -35.59
C THR A 3 27.40 -47.46 -35.24
N LYS A 4 26.79 -46.83 -36.22
CA LYS A 4 25.89 -45.66 -36.01
C LYS A 4 24.61 -46.02 -35.30
N THR A 5 24.07 -47.20 -35.50
CA THR A 5 22.83 -47.68 -34.85
C THR A 5 23.05 -48.01 -33.36
N VAL A 6 24.26 -48.53 -33.03
CA VAL A 6 24.61 -48.83 -31.63
C VAL A 6 24.87 -47.56 -30.83
N PHE A 7 25.46 -46.52 -31.41
CA PHE A 7 25.67 -45.22 -30.75
C PHE A 7 24.33 -44.47 -30.53
N SER A 8 23.42 -44.56 -31.49
CA SER A 8 22.10 -43.94 -31.36
C SER A 8 21.27 -44.61 -30.26
N LEU A 9 21.29 -45.91 -30.13
CA LEU A 9 20.60 -46.65 -29.07
C LEU A 9 21.22 -46.41 -27.69
N LEU A 10 22.54 -46.29 -27.58
CA LEU A 10 23.22 -45.94 -26.33
C LEU A 10 22.94 -44.49 -25.91
N TYR A 11 22.84 -43.53 -26.84
CA TYR A 11 22.50 -42.14 -26.55
C TYR A 11 21.04 -42.01 -26.07
N PHE A 12 20.09 -42.71 -26.68
CA PHE A 12 18.70 -42.76 -26.21
C PHE A 12 18.55 -43.50 -24.88
N ALA A 13 19.33 -44.55 -24.62
CA ALA A 13 19.34 -45.22 -23.32
C ALA A 13 19.93 -44.35 -22.21
N PHE A 14 20.96 -43.52 -22.52
CA PHE A 14 21.56 -42.58 -21.56
C PHE A 14 20.65 -41.39 -21.25
N LEU A 15 19.85 -40.90 -22.23
CA LEU A 15 18.85 -39.88 -22.02
C LEU A 15 17.60 -40.40 -21.27
N ALA A 16 17.29 -41.68 -21.38
CA ALA A 16 16.21 -42.30 -20.64
C ALA A 16 16.60 -42.63 -19.17
N ALA A 17 17.89 -42.89 -18.90
CA ALA A 17 18.37 -43.23 -17.55
C ALA A 17 18.53 -42.03 -16.61
N ASN A 18 18.53 -40.79 -17.12
CA ASN A 18 18.66 -39.57 -16.30
C ASN A 18 17.32 -38.86 -15.98
N ARG A 19 16.20 -39.47 -16.29
CA ARG A 19 14.92 -39.08 -15.69
C ARG A 19 14.72 -39.86 -14.39
N THR A 20 15.37 -39.47 -13.32
CA THR A 20 14.83 -39.69 -11.98
C THR A 20 13.54 -38.91 -11.90
N VAL A 21 12.43 -39.52 -12.32
CA VAL A 21 11.10 -39.06 -12.02
C VAL A 21 10.96 -39.15 -10.51
N VAL A 22 11.16 -38.06 -9.82
CA VAL A 22 10.62 -37.89 -8.47
C VAL A 22 9.11 -37.87 -8.64
N SER A 23 8.49 -39.05 -8.60
CA SER A 23 7.04 -39.24 -8.78
C SER A 23 6.30 -39.00 -7.47
N GLY A 24 6.50 -37.88 -6.84
CA GLY A 24 5.70 -37.40 -5.73
C GLY A 24 4.88 -36.19 -6.18
N ALA A 25 3.60 -36.12 -5.83
CA ALA A 25 2.83 -34.88 -5.98
C ALA A 25 3.52 -33.75 -5.20
N PRO A 26 3.52 -32.50 -5.70
CA PRO A 26 4.09 -31.37 -4.98
C PRO A 26 3.53 -31.29 -3.56
N SER A 27 4.39 -31.11 -2.57
CA SER A 27 4.01 -31.07 -1.17
C SER A 27 4.70 -29.97 -0.40
N PHE A 28 3.95 -29.32 0.49
CA PHE A 28 4.49 -28.34 1.43
C PHE A 28 3.82 -28.55 2.79
N SER A 29 4.63 -28.62 3.86
CA SER A 29 4.13 -28.90 5.20
C SER A 29 5.10 -28.40 6.28
N ILE A 30 4.68 -28.47 7.54
CA ILE A 30 5.54 -28.25 8.70
C ILE A 30 6.06 -29.61 9.19
N ASP A 31 7.37 -29.70 9.32
CA ASP A 31 8.05 -30.85 9.97
C ASP A 31 8.31 -30.51 11.45
N TYR A 32 7.37 -30.85 12.30
CA TYR A 32 7.47 -30.63 13.74
C TYR A 32 8.59 -31.45 14.42
N LYS A 33 9.02 -32.54 13.80
CA LYS A 33 10.12 -33.36 14.34
C LYS A 33 11.46 -32.68 14.15
N ASN A 34 11.68 -32.12 12.96
CA ASN A 34 12.95 -31.48 12.61
C ASN A 34 12.91 -29.95 12.76
N ASN A 35 11.81 -29.38 13.25
CA ASN A 35 11.61 -27.94 13.48
C ASN A 35 11.86 -27.07 12.22
N CYS A 36 11.36 -27.50 11.07
CA CYS A 36 11.52 -26.78 9.81
C CYS A 36 10.25 -26.88 8.95
N PHE A 37 10.18 -26.11 7.87
CA PHE A 37 9.29 -26.44 6.78
C PHE A 37 9.84 -27.60 5.96
N GLN A 38 8.95 -28.33 5.30
CA GLN A 38 9.30 -29.39 4.37
C GLN A 38 8.65 -29.12 3.01
N LYS A 39 9.47 -29.11 1.95
CA LYS A 39 9.03 -28.97 0.56
C LYS A 39 9.46 -30.23 -0.24
N ASP A 40 8.51 -30.94 -0.83
CA ASP A 40 8.73 -32.17 -1.59
C ASP A 40 9.55 -33.21 -0.80
N GLY A 41 9.22 -33.36 0.48
CA GLY A 41 9.89 -34.29 1.39
C GLY A 41 11.29 -33.86 1.88
N LYS A 42 11.75 -32.65 1.53
CA LYS A 42 13.06 -32.12 1.94
C LYS A 42 12.91 -30.93 2.87
N PRO A 43 13.82 -30.76 3.86
CA PRO A 43 13.85 -29.57 4.68
C PRO A 43 13.91 -28.30 3.82
N PHE A 44 13.14 -27.30 4.20
CA PHE A 44 13.03 -26.06 3.47
C PHE A 44 13.04 -24.85 4.40
N GLN A 45 13.79 -23.81 4.03
CA GLN A 45 13.83 -22.52 4.66
C GLN A 45 13.55 -21.47 3.59
N TYR A 46 12.59 -20.58 3.83
CA TYR A 46 12.42 -19.46 2.93
C TYR A 46 13.16 -18.21 3.43
N VAL A 47 13.64 -17.44 2.48
CA VAL A 47 14.02 -16.03 2.62
C VAL A 47 13.14 -15.26 1.67
N SER A 48 12.26 -14.45 2.20
CA SER A 48 11.25 -13.73 1.42
C SER A 48 11.26 -12.23 1.69
N GLY A 49 10.56 -11.50 0.88
CA GLY A 49 10.31 -10.08 1.07
C GLY A 49 8.89 -9.73 0.70
N SER A 50 8.34 -8.74 1.39
CA SER A 50 7.01 -8.21 1.09
C SER A 50 7.07 -7.18 -0.04
N ILE A 51 6.13 -7.30 -0.96
CA ILE A 51 5.86 -6.36 -2.04
C ILE A 51 4.35 -6.23 -2.22
N HIS A 52 3.86 -5.02 -2.38
CA HIS A 52 2.44 -4.77 -2.60
C HIS A 52 2.18 -4.51 -4.08
N TYR A 53 1.66 -5.52 -4.80
CA TYR A 53 1.32 -5.36 -6.23
C TYR A 53 0.36 -4.18 -6.46
N SER A 54 -0.48 -3.84 -5.48
CA SER A 54 -1.42 -2.72 -5.52
C SER A 54 -0.74 -1.33 -5.46
N ARG A 55 0.55 -1.26 -5.05
CA ARG A 55 1.36 -0.04 -4.98
C ARG A 55 2.35 0.12 -6.13
N ILE A 56 2.40 -0.86 -7.03
CA ILE A 56 3.36 -0.92 -8.14
C ILE A 56 2.59 -1.15 -9.43
N PRO A 57 2.75 -0.30 -10.46
CA PRO A 57 2.12 -0.52 -11.76
C PRO A 57 2.46 -1.89 -12.34
N HIS A 58 1.49 -2.60 -12.86
CA HIS A 58 1.65 -3.98 -13.35
C HIS A 58 2.77 -4.14 -14.40
N TYR A 59 3.09 -3.09 -15.16
CA TYR A 59 4.20 -3.07 -16.10
C TYR A 59 5.56 -3.35 -15.47
N TYR A 60 5.70 -3.09 -14.16
CA TYR A 60 6.96 -3.26 -13.42
C TYR A 60 7.03 -4.52 -12.57
N TRP A 61 5.94 -5.27 -12.40
CA TRP A 61 5.91 -6.45 -11.52
C TRP A 61 7.03 -7.44 -11.84
N LYS A 62 7.23 -7.78 -13.13
CA LYS A 62 8.27 -8.72 -13.56
C LYS A 62 9.68 -8.24 -13.21
N ASP A 63 9.97 -6.96 -13.41
CA ASP A 63 11.27 -6.36 -13.05
C ASP A 63 11.53 -6.45 -11.55
N ARG A 64 10.53 -6.12 -10.73
CA ARG A 64 10.64 -6.15 -9.27
C ARG A 64 10.85 -7.58 -8.75
N LEU A 65 10.06 -8.52 -9.24
CA LEU A 65 10.20 -9.94 -8.89
C LEU A 65 11.57 -10.49 -9.31
N LEU A 66 12.07 -10.12 -10.49
CA LEU A 66 13.41 -10.52 -10.94
C LEU A 66 14.51 -9.95 -10.02
N LYS A 67 14.41 -8.68 -9.60
CA LYS A 67 15.36 -8.08 -8.64
C LYS A 67 15.33 -8.79 -7.29
N MET A 68 14.14 -9.16 -6.80
CA MET A 68 13.98 -9.94 -5.56
C MET A 68 14.64 -11.32 -5.69
N TYR A 69 14.39 -12.03 -6.79
CA TYR A 69 15.02 -13.31 -7.08
C TYR A 69 16.56 -13.19 -7.15
N MET A 70 17.07 -12.19 -7.88
CA MET A 70 18.50 -11.93 -8.00
C MET A 70 19.14 -11.47 -6.68
N ALA A 71 18.37 -10.92 -5.75
CA ALA A 71 18.84 -10.64 -4.38
C ALA A 71 19.00 -11.92 -3.53
N GLY A 72 18.59 -13.09 -4.04
CA GLY A 72 18.71 -14.38 -3.36
C GLY A 72 17.45 -14.84 -2.63
N LEU A 73 16.32 -14.15 -2.80
CA LEU A 73 15.05 -14.59 -2.26
C LEU A 73 14.53 -15.81 -3.01
N ASN A 74 13.87 -16.72 -2.31
CA ASN A 74 13.19 -17.88 -2.88
C ASN A 74 11.67 -17.83 -2.71
N ALA A 75 11.17 -16.80 -2.02
CA ALA A 75 9.75 -16.54 -1.87
C ALA A 75 9.47 -15.03 -1.89
N VAL A 76 8.25 -14.66 -2.20
CA VAL A 76 7.70 -13.31 -2.10
C VAL A 76 6.46 -13.35 -1.24
N GLN A 77 6.27 -12.36 -0.37
CA GLN A 77 5.06 -12.20 0.43
C GLN A 77 4.18 -11.11 -0.15
N ILE A 78 2.90 -11.40 -0.33
CA ILE A 78 1.93 -10.46 -0.92
C ILE A 78 0.68 -10.34 -0.07
N TYR A 79 0.12 -9.13 -0.06
CA TYR A 79 -1.11 -8.77 0.64
C TYR A 79 -2.22 -8.51 -0.38
N VAL A 80 -3.43 -8.92 -0.09
CA VAL A 80 -4.59 -8.70 -0.97
C VAL A 80 -5.55 -7.71 -0.30
N PRO A 81 -5.52 -6.43 -0.69
CA PRO A 81 -6.44 -5.46 -0.11
C PRO A 81 -7.85 -5.71 -0.63
N TRP A 82 -8.79 -6.02 0.25
CA TRP A 82 -10.18 -6.28 -0.12
C TRP A 82 -10.80 -5.07 -0.83
N ASN A 83 -10.64 -3.86 -0.27
CA ASN A 83 -11.19 -2.64 -0.84
C ASN A 83 -10.62 -2.27 -2.22
N PHE A 84 -9.43 -2.78 -2.59
CA PHE A 84 -8.85 -2.58 -3.92
C PHE A 84 -9.55 -3.41 -4.98
N HIS A 85 -10.07 -4.57 -4.61
CA HIS A 85 -10.79 -5.48 -5.50
C HIS A 85 -12.31 -5.32 -5.46
N GLU A 86 -12.87 -4.83 -4.35
CA GLU A 86 -14.31 -4.61 -4.14
C GLU A 86 -14.56 -3.20 -3.59
N GLU A 87 -14.30 -2.18 -4.39
CA GLU A 87 -14.56 -0.77 -4.01
C GLU A 87 -16.05 -0.49 -3.75
N LYS A 88 -16.92 -1.20 -4.46
CA LYS A 88 -18.37 -1.14 -4.29
C LYS A 88 -18.88 -2.56 -4.01
N ARG A 89 -19.74 -2.68 -3.01
CA ARG A 89 -20.29 -3.98 -2.58
C ARG A 89 -20.81 -4.79 -3.77
N GLY A 90 -20.30 -6.01 -3.93
CA GLY A 90 -20.66 -6.96 -4.99
C GLY A 90 -20.06 -6.68 -6.36
N VAL A 91 -19.19 -5.65 -6.50
CA VAL A 91 -18.53 -5.31 -7.76
C VAL A 91 -17.03 -5.59 -7.64
N TYR A 92 -16.59 -6.68 -8.26
CA TYR A 92 -15.21 -7.17 -8.17
C TYR A 92 -14.39 -6.80 -9.40
N ASN A 93 -13.14 -6.38 -9.19
CA ASN A 93 -12.19 -6.09 -10.24
C ASN A 93 -10.86 -6.83 -10.01
N PHE A 94 -10.44 -7.63 -11.01
CA PHE A 94 -9.18 -8.38 -11.05
C PHE A 94 -8.46 -8.16 -12.38
N THR A 95 -8.43 -6.91 -12.89
CA THR A 95 -7.81 -6.57 -14.19
C THR A 95 -6.78 -5.44 -14.04
N GLY A 96 -5.81 -5.36 -14.96
CA GLY A 96 -4.76 -4.33 -14.92
C GLY A 96 -3.92 -4.42 -13.65
N ASP A 97 -3.79 -3.32 -12.91
CA ASP A 97 -3.05 -3.29 -11.63
C ASP A 97 -3.70 -4.12 -10.51
N ARG A 98 -4.90 -4.67 -10.76
CA ARG A 98 -5.65 -5.57 -9.88
C ARG A 98 -5.59 -7.04 -10.32
N ASP A 99 -4.80 -7.38 -11.34
CA ASP A 99 -4.68 -8.76 -11.84
C ASP A 99 -3.74 -9.59 -10.96
N LEU A 100 -4.27 -10.01 -9.80
CA LEU A 100 -3.54 -10.83 -8.83
C LEU A 100 -3.04 -12.15 -9.45
N GLU A 101 -3.82 -12.77 -10.33
CA GLU A 101 -3.45 -14.05 -10.93
C GLU A 101 -2.26 -13.89 -11.89
N ASN A 102 -2.20 -12.79 -12.65
CA ASN A 102 -1.03 -12.44 -13.45
C ASN A 102 0.21 -12.18 -12.59
N PHE A 103 0.06 -11.51 -11.43
CA PHE A 103 1.16 -11.34 -10.49
C PHE A 103 1.72 -12.68 -9.98
N LEU A 104 0.83 -13.62 -9.61
CA LEU A 104 1.21 -14.98 -9.17
C LEU A 104 1.92 -15.74 -10.27
N ASP A 105 1.47 -15.61 -11.52
CA ASP A 105 2.10 -16.24 -12.67
C ASP A 105 3.50 -15.68 -12.94
N LEU A 106 3.68 -14.37 -12.87
CA LEU A 106 4.99 -13.72 -13.01
C LEU A 106 5.96 -14.13 -11.88
N ALA A 107 5.47 -14.27 -10.65
CA ALA A 107 6.27 -14.79 -9.54
C ALA A 107 6.70 -16.25 -9.81
N ASN A 108 5.78 -17.08 -10.31
CA ASN A 108 6.07 -18.47 -10.67
C ASN A 108 7.08 -18.57 -11.81
N GLN A 109 6.92 -17.79 -12.86
CA GLN A 109 7.87 -17.71 -13.99
C GLN A 109 9.27 -17.26 -13.56
N THR A 110 9.35 -16.41 -12.54
CA THR A 110 10.61 -15.93 -11.97
C THR A 110 11.26 -16.97 -11.04
N GLY A 111 10.54 -18.02 -10.64
CA GLY A 111 11.00 -19.05 -9.71
C GLY A 111 10.78 -18.71 -8.23
N LEU A 112 9.94 -17.73 -7.93
CA LEU A 112 9.58 -17.35 -6.57
C LEU A 112 8.33 -18.10 -6.08
N LEU A 113 8.43 -18.69 -4.91
CA LEU A 113 7.27 -19.17 -4.15
C LEU A 113 6.53 -17.98 -3.55
N VAL A 114 5.28 -18.18 -3.14
CA VAL A 114 4.44 -17.12 -2.62
C VAL A 114 3.94 -17.44 -1.22
N ILE A 115 4.05 -16.47 -0.33
CA ILE A 115 3.38 -16.41 0.97
C ILE A 115 2.19 -15.47 0.78
N LEU A 116 0.97 -16.01 0.82
CA LEU A 116 -0.24 -15.25 0.54
C LEU A 116 -0.85 -14.70 1.84
N ARG A 117 -1.18 -13.41 1.85
CA ARG A 117 -1.87 -12.74 2.97
C ARG A 117 -3.18 -12.13 2.46
N PRO A 118 -4.26 -12.91 2.40
CA PRO A 118 -5.53 -12.47 1.81
C PRO A 118 -6.43 -11.69 2.78
N GLY A 119 -6.00 -11.49 4.00
CA GLY A 119 -6.77 -10.78 5.04
C GLY A 119 -7.79 -11.66 5.77
N PRO A 120 -9.01 -11.13 6.02
CA PRO A 120 -9.70 -9.99 5.38
C PRO A 120 -9.13 -8.60 5.67
N TYR A 121 -8.55 -8.38 6.86
CA TYR A 121 -7.81 -7.21 7.23
C TYR A 121 -6.32 -7.45 7.01
N ILE A 122 -5.60 -6.46 6.45
CA ILE A 122 -4.18 -6.61 6.08
C ILE A 122 -3.25 -5.57 6.71
N CYS A 123 -3.76 -4.58 7.44
CA CYS A 123 -3.01 -3.41 7.91
C CYS A 123 -2.31 -2.67 6.75
N ALA A 124 -1.02 -2.91 6.57
CA ALA A 124 -0.20 -2.53 5.41
C ALA A 124 -0.14 -1.00 5.16
N GLU A 125 -0.46 -0.17 6.13
CA GLU A 125 -0.59 1.30 6.00
C GLU A 125 -1.44 1.69 4.78
N TRP A 126 -2.36 0.79 4.43
CA TRP A 126 -3.33 0.93 3.36
C TRP A 126 -4.66 1.46 3.90
N GLU A 127 -5.42 2.19 3.08
CA GLU A 127 -6.73 2.75 3.44
C GLU A 127 -7.59 1.72 4.21
N MET A 128 -7.96 2.04 5.46
CA MET A 128 -8.77 1.20 6.36
C MET A 128 -8.22 -0.22 6.59
N GLY A 129 -6.89 -0.42 6.47
CA GLY A 129 -6.27 -1.74 6.60
C GLY A 129 -6.75 -2.75 5.55
N GLY A 130 -7.15 -2.28 4.37
CA GLY A 130 -7.67 -3.08 3.27
C GLY A 130 -9.16 -3.39 3.34
N LEU A 131 -9.84 -3.06 4.43
CA LEU A 131 -11.29 -3.24 4.55
C LEU A 131 -12.05 -2.20 3.72
N PRO A 132 -13.15 -2.56 3.05
CA PRO A 132 -13.91 -1.59 2.27
C PRO A 132 -14.76 -0.67 3.15
N ALA A 133 -14.70 0.64 2.87
CA ALA A 133 -15.40 1.67 3.65
C ALA A 133 -16.93 1.53 3.64
N TRP A 134 -17.51 0.85 2.64
CA TRP A 134 -18.96 0.59 2.60
C TRP A 134 -19.44 -0.31 3.76
N LEU A 135 -18.55 -1.04 4.46
CA LEU A 135 -18.89 -1.74 5.71
C LEU A 135 -19.43 -0.77 6.78
N LEU A 136 -18.92 0.46 6.83
CA LEU A 136 -19.34 1.49 7.78
C LEU A 136 -20.73 2.09 7.49
N GLN A 137 -21.40 1.69 6.40
CA GLN A 137 -22.82 1.98 6.18
C GLN A 137 -23.72 1.29 7.20
N LYS A 138 -23.18 0.30 7.93
CA LYS A 138 -23.79 -0.31 9.12
C LYS A 138 -23.23 0.38 10.36
N PRO A 139 -23.93 1.37 10.98
CA PRO A 139 -23.33 2.23 12.03
C PRO A 139 -22.85 1.47 13.27
N ASN A 140 -23.45 0.32 13.56
CA ASN A 140 -23.12 -0.50 14.74
C ASN A 140 -22.20 -1.68 14.43
N ILE A 141 -21.65 -1.77 13.21
CA ILE A 141 -20.76 -2.89 12.82
C ILE A 141 -19.51 -2.91 13.71
N VAL A 142 -19.16 -4.09 14.19
CA VAL A 142 -17.91 -4.32 14.92
C VAL A 142 -16.95 -5.06 14.01
N LEU A 143 -16.04 -4.32 13.41
CA LEU A 143 -15.03 -4.87 12.52
C LEU A 143 -14.11 -5.84 13.26
N ARG A 144 -13.57 -6.83 12.53
CA ARG A 144 -12.64 -7.82 13.07
C ARG A 144 -13.19 -8.54 14.31
N SER A 145 -14.44 -8.96 14.24
CA SER A 145 -15.14 -9.69 15.32
C SER A 145 -16.16 -10.68 14.74
N ALA A 146 -16.83 -11.44 15.62
CA ALA A 146 -17.94 -12.32 15.27
C ALA A 146 -19.27 -11.56 15.03
N ASP A 147 -19.23 -10.25 14.80
CA ASP A 147 -20.39 -9.46 14.38
C ASP A 147 -21.00 -10.07 13.11
N THR A 148 -22.31 -10.27 13.09
CA THR A 148 -22.99 -10.99 12.02
C THR A 148 -22.89 -10.27 10.67
N ASP A 149 -23.05 -8.94 10.65
CA ASP A 149 -22.97 -8.13 9.43
C ASP A 149 -21.54 -8.19 8.85
N TYR A 150 -20.52 -8.19 9.74
CA TYR A 150 -19.14 -8.28 9.34
C TYR A 150 -18.78 -9.68 8.80
N LEU A 151 -19.18 -10.75 9.51
CA LEU A 151 -18.93 -12.13 9.07
C LEU A 151 -19.62 -12.47 7.74
N GLU A 152 -20.83 -11.96 7.50
CA GLU A 152 -21.53 -12.12 6.22
C GLU A 152 -20.73 -11.48 5.07
N ALA A 153 -20.26 -10.27 5.26
CA ALA A 153 -19.47 -9.55 4.26
C ALA A 153 -18.11 -10.24 4.00
N VAL A 154 -17.40 -10.64 5.06
CA VAL A 154 -16.13 -11.39 4.97
C VAL A 154 -16.33 -12.72 4.25
N SER A 155 -17.38 -13.47 4.60
CA SER A 155 -17.66 -14.77 3.95
C SER A 155 -17.95 -14.59 2.46
N SER A 156 -18.66 -13.54 2.07
CA SER A 156 -18.94 -13.19 0.68
C SER A 156 -17.66 -12.87 -0.10
N TRP A 157 -16.77 -12.07 0.47
CA TRP A 157 -15.48 -11.74 -0.14
C TRP A 157 -14.59 -12.99 -0.30
N MET A 158 -14.43 -13.76 0.77
CA MET A 158 -13.58 -14.94 0.77
C MET A 158 -14.11 -16.03 -0.18
N ALA A 159 -15.43 -16.12 -0.38
CA ALA A 159 -16.03 -17.00 -1.37
C ALA A 159 -15.70 -16.60 -2.82
N VAL A 160 -15.29 -15.37 -3.07
CA VAL A 160 -14.78 -14.91 -4.37
C VAL A 160 -13.27 -15.13 -4.48
N LEU A 161 -12.51 -14.75 -3.46
CA LEU A 161 -11.05 -14.73 -3.51
C LEU A 161 -10.44 -16.14 -3.38
N LEU A 162 -10.79 -16.89 -2.33
CA LEU A 162 -10.10 -18.13 -1.99
C LEU A 162 -10.23 -19.24 -3.06
N PRO A 163 -11.37 -19.43 -3.74
CA PRO A 163 -11.44 -20.37 -4.86
C PRO A 163 -10.50 -20.03 -6.03
N LYS A 164 -10.26 -18.72 -6.30
CA LYS A 164 -9.27 -18.29 -7.28
C LYS A 164 -7.86 -18.69 -6.87
N MET A 165 -7.53 -18.56 -5.57
CA MET A 165 -6.21 -18.87 -5.02
C MET A 165 -5.93 -20.37 -4.95
N ARG A 166 -6.96 -21.22 -4.84
CA ARG A 166 -6.81 -22.66 -4.69
C ARG A 166 -5.95 -23.32 -5.78
N ARG A 167 -6.09 -22.90 -7.04
CA ARG A 167 -5.28 -23.45 -8.14
C ARG A 167 -3.82 -23.06 -8.05
N TRP A 168 -3.50 -21.95 -7.37
CA TRP A 168 -2.15 -21.47 -7.18
C TRP A 168 -1.43 -22.06 -5.97
N LEU A 169 -2.11 -22.88 -5.15
CA LEU A 169 -1.46 -23.60 -4.06
C LEU A 169 -0.37 -24.53 -4.62
N TYR A 170 0.76 -24.59 -3.94
CA TYR A 170 1.90 -25.41 -4.33
C TYR A 170 1.50 -26.89 -4.49
N THR A 171 0.68 -27.39 -3.58
CA THR A 171 0.14 -28.76 -3.62
C THR A 171 -0.76 -29.03 -4.83
N ASN A 172 -1.24 -28.00 -5.52
CA ASN A 172 -2.07 -28.10 -6.73
C ASN A 172 -1.28 -27.72 -8.00
N GLY A 173 0.06 -27.56 -7.89
CA GLY A 173 0.94 -27.23 -9.01
C GLY A 173 1.22 -25.74 -9.20
N GLY A 174 0.71 -24.88 -8.32
CA GLY A 174 1.05 -23.45 -8.28
C GLY A 174 2.29 -23.15 -7.45
N ASN A 175 2.37 -21.93 -6.93
CA ASN A 175 3.52 -21.44 -6.17
C ASN A 175 3.21 -20.91 -4.76
N ILE A 176 1.95 -20.92 -4.30
CA ILE A 176 1.57 -20.51 -2.94
C ILE A 176 1.91 -21.64 -1.96
N ILE A 177 2.81 -21.39 -1.02
CA ILE A 177 3.27 -22.37 -0.03
C ILE A 177 2.55 -22.26 1.32
N THR A 178 2.23 -21.03 1.76
CA THR A 178 1.53 -20.77 3.03
C THR A 178 0.51 -19.65 2.85
N VAL A 179 -0.53 -19.66 3.68
CA VAL A 179 -1.59 -18.64 3.64
C VAL A 179 -1.82 -18.11 5.05
N GLN A 180 -1.66 -16.79 5.22
CA GLN A 180 -1.98 -16.13 6.48
C GLN A 180 -3.48 -15.93 6.63
N VAL A 181 -3.95 -16.04 7.86
CA VAL A 181 -5.31 -15.72 8.26
C VAL A 181 -5.27 -14.49 9.14
N GLU A 182 -6.00 -13.43 8.77
CA GLU A 182 -6.02 -12.15 9.47
C GLU A 182 -4.66 -11.40 9.42
N ASN A 183 -4.46 -10.39 10.23
CA ASN A 183 -3.16 -9.73 10.43
C ASN A 183 -3.06 -9.12 11.82
N GLU A 184 -2.00 -9.49 12.57
CA GLU A 184 -1.69 -8.95 13.90
C GLU A 184 -2.95 -8.84 14.79
N TYR A 185 -3.78 -9.88 14.74
CA TYR A 185 -5.05 -9.88 15.45
C TYR A 185 -4.90 -9.71 16.95
N GLY A 186 -3.76 -10.14 17.49
CA GLY A 186 -3.41 -10.00 18.88
C GLY A 186 -3.30 -8.54 19.38
N SER A 187 -2.98 -7.61 18.49
CA SER A 187 -2.96 -6.18 18.79
C SER A 187 -4.35 -5.55 18.84
N TYR A 188 -5.37 -6.22 18.26
CA TYR A 188 -6.71 -5.69 18.18
C TYR A 188 -7.50 -5.90 19.47
N TYR A 189 -8.39 -4.99 19.81
CA TYR A 189 -9.03 -4.95 21.13
C TYR A 189 -10.08 -6.04 21.37
N THR A 190 -10.72 -6.58 20.32
CA THR A 190 -11.83 -7.53 20.45
C THR A 190 -11.37 -8.90 20.98
N CYS A 191 -10.18 -9.38 20.61
CA CYS A 191 -9.65 -10.69 21.01
C CYS A 191 -10.71 -11.82 20.89
N ASP A 192 -11.43 -11.85 19.76
CA ASP A 192 -12.62 -12.68 19.54
C ASP A 192 -12.24 -14.02 18.87
N TYR A 193 -12.13 -15.07 19.66
CA TYR A 193 -11.80 -16.41 19.14
C TYR A 193 -12.89 -17.02 18.25
N ASN A 194 -14.15 -16.56 18.33
CA ASN A 194 -15.20 -17.06 17.43
C ASN A 194 -14.99 -16.53 16.02
N TYR A 195 -14.53 -15.27 15.90
CA TYR A 195 -14.10 -14.69 14.63
C TYR A 195 -12.94 -15.48 14.02
N MET A 196 -11.86 -15.72 14.79
CA MET A 196 -10.71 -16.47 14.30
C MET A 196 -11.05 -17.92 13.92
N ARG A 197 -11.93 -18.60 14.68
CA ARG A 197 -12.43 -19.94 14.33
C ARG A 197 -13.24 -19.91 13.03
N HIS A 198 -14.08 -18.89 12.85
CA HIS A 198 -14.84 -18.72 11.61
C HIS A 198 -13.92 -18.58 10.41
N LEU A 199 -12.90 -17.70 10.48
CA LEU A 199 -11.91 -17.53 9.43
C LEU A 199 -11.16 -18.83 9.13
N ARG A 200 -10.63 -19.51 10.15
CA ARG A 200 -9.94 -20.80 9.95
C ARG A 200 -10.82 -21.79 9.21
N THR A 201 -12.08 -21.95 9.63
CA THR A 201 -13.03 -22.88 8.99
C THR A 201 -13.27 -22.48 7.53
N LEU A 202 -13.46 -21.21 7.25
CA LEU A 202 -13.68 -20.66 5.92
C LEU A 202 -12.48 -20.92 4.99
N PHE A 203 -11.26 -20.67 5.48
CA PHE A 203 -10.03 -20.89 4.72
C PHE A 203 -9.83 -22.40 4.44
N GLN A 204 -10.02 -23.27 5.43
CA GLN A 204 -9.92 -24.72 5.25
C GLN A 204 -10.97 -25.24 4.26
N PHE A 205 -12.19 -24.72 4.32
CA PHE A 205 -13.26 -25.11 3.38
C PHE A 205 -12.88 -24.84 1.92
N PHE A 206 -12.35 -23.65 1.62
CA PHE A 206 -12.02 -23.28 0.24
C PHE A 206 -10.66 -23.80 -0.24
N LEU A 207 -9.65 -23.82 0.62
CA LEU A 207 -8.27 -24.15 0.25
C LEU A 207 -7.91 -25.62 0.53
N GLY A 208 -8.64 -26.27 1.42
CA GLY A 208 -8.41 -27.66 1.84
C GLY A 208 -7.51 -27.77 3.08
N ASP A 209 -7.68 -28.85 3.83
CA ASP A 209 -7.05 -29.08 5.15
C ASP A 209 -5.53 -29.24 5.10
N LYS A 210 -4.94 -29.49 3.92
CA LYS A 210 -3.49 -29.64 3.73
C LYS A 210 -2.77 -28.31 3.54
N THR A 211 -3.50 -27.20 3.39
CA THR A 211 -2.90 -25.88 3.25
C THR A 211 -2.30 -25.44 4.58
N VAL A 212 -1.03 -25.04 4.59
CA VAL A 212 -0.39 -24.49 5.79
C VAL A 212 -0.94 -23.09 6.03
N LEU A 213 -1.85 -22.98 7.00
CA LEU A 213 -2.37 -21.71 7.50
C LEU A 213 -1.48 -21.20 8.64
N PHE A 214 -1.26 -19.90 8.71
CA PHE A 214 -0.49 -19.28 9.78
C PHE A 214 -1.10 -17.95 10.23
N THR A 215 -0.70 -17.49 11.43
CA THR A 215 -0.96 -16.16 11.95
C THR A 215 0.34 -15.40 12.18
N THR A 216 0.28 -14.09 12.15
CA THR A 216 1.37 -13.18 12.45
C THR A 216 0.93 -12.26 13.57
N ASP A 217 1.74 -12.15 14.62
CA ASP A 217 1.43 -11.27 15.75
C ASP A 217 2.72 -10.65 16.31
N GLY A 218 2.58 -9.48 16.90
CA GLY A 218 3.66 -8.75 17.54
C GLY A 218 4.28 -9.53 18.71
N ASN A 219 5.47 -9.12 19.09
CA ASN A 219 6.33 -9.81 20.02
C ASN A 219 5.98 -9.53 21.50
N THR A 220 4.68 -9.64 21.87
CA THR A 220 4.22 -9.59 23.27
C THR A 220 3.35 -10.79 23.63
N ASP A 221 3.26 -11.12 24.92
CA ASP A 221 2.46 -12.27 25.37
C ASP A 221 0.96 -12.08 25.10
N ARG A 222 0.48 -10.85 25.22
CA ARG A 222 -0.92 -10.50 24.93
C ARG A 222 -1.24 -10.71 23.46
N GLU A 223 -0.39 -10.16 22.57
CA GLU A 223 -0.59 -10.26 21.13
C GLU A 223 -0.59 -11.72 20.69
N MET A 224 0.41 -12.48 21.10
CA MET A 224 0.47 -13.91 20.80
C MET A 224 -0.74 -14.68 21.38
N THR A 225 -1.24 -14.32 22.55
CA THR A 225 -2.41 -15.00 23.14
C THR A 225 -3.68 -14.74 22.32
N CYS A 226 -3.96 -13.49 21.95
CA CYS A 226 -5.17 -13.14 21.22
C CYS A 226 -5.09 -13.46 19.71
N GLY A 227 -3.88 -13.46 19.13
CA GLY A 227 -3.69 -13.67 17.68
C GLY A 227 -3.58 -15.15 17.29
N THR A 228 -3.21 -16.05 18.20
CA THR A 228 -3.00 -17.46 17.87
C THR A 228 -4.26 -18.31 18.04
N LEU A 229 -4.38 -19.33 17.21
CA LEU A 229 -5.45 -20.32 17.33
C LEU A 229 -4.94 -21.69 16.86
N GLU A 230 -5.31 -22.75 17.59
CA GLU A 230 -5.00 -24.13 17.21
C GLU A 230 -5.42 -24.45 15.76
N GLY A 231 -4.54 -25.08 14.99
CA GLY A 231 -4.73 -25.40 13.57
C GLY A 231 -4.26 -24.31 12.60
N MET A 232 -3.67 -23.22 13.12
CA MET A 232 -2.91 -22.22 12.36
C MET A 232 -1.55 -22.04 13.04
N TYR A 233 -0.47 -22.06 12.26
CA TYR A 233 0.88 -21.97 12.79
C TYR A 233 1.20 -20.52 13.26
N ALA A 234 1.53 -20.34 14.52
CA ALA A 234 1.82 -19.01 15.05
C ALA A 234 3.22 -18.54 14.65
N THR A 235 3.31 -17.37 14.05
CA THR A 235 4.55 -16.68 13.72
C THR A 235 4.62 -15.33 14.42
N ILE A 236 5.80 -14.72 14.47
CA ILE A 236 5.99 -13.42 15.10
C ILE A 236 6.58 -12.40 14.14
N ASP A 237 6.38 -11.14 14.44
CA ASP A 237 7.01 -10.01 13.76
C ASP A 237 7.86 -9.19 14.73
N PHE A 238 8.96 -8.65 14.23
CA PHE A 238 9.82 -7.71 14.96
C PHE A 238 10.86 -7.05 14.04
N GLY A 239 11.24 -5.82 14.39
CA GLY A 239 12.28 -5.05 13.71
C GLY A 239 13.67 -5.21 14.33
N THR A 240 14.54 -4.27 13.99
CA THR A 240 15.97 -4.32 14.36
C THR A 240 16.29 -4.00 15.82
N ASP A 241 15.34 -3.53 16.62
CA ASP A 241 15.55 -3.11 18.00
C ASP A 241 15.20 -4.20 19.05
N VAL A 242 14.96 -5.43 18.57
CA VAL A 242 14.53 -6.56 19.40
C VAL A 242 15.65 -7.58 19.60
N ASN A 243 15.71 -8.21 20.76
CA ASN A 243 16.58 -9.35 20.99
C ASN A 243 15.99 -10.61 20.32
N ILE A 244 16.66 -11.12 19.29
CA ILE A 244 16.21 -12.23 18.45
C ILE A 244 15.92 -13.50 19.28
N SER A 245 16.81 -13.88 20.19
CA SER A 245 16.64 -15.08 21.01
C SER A 245 15.42 -14.96 21.93
N GLN A 246 15.17 -13.78 22.48
CA GLN A 246 14.00 -13.53 23.32
C GLN A 246 12.71 -13.57 22.50
N ALA A 247 12.71 -12.99 21.30
CA ALA A 247 11.58 -13.02 20.39
C ALA A 247 11.21 -14.46 20.00
N PHE A 248 12.18 -15.24 19.52
CA PHE A 248 11.92 -16.63 19.17
C PHE A 248 11.60 -17.54 20.38
N SER A 249 12.12 -17.22 21.56
CA SER A 249 11.68 -17.92 22.80
C SER A 249 10.20 -17.68 23.07
N ARG A 250 9.66 -16.52 22.71
CA ARG A 250 8.23 -16.24 22.82
C ARG A 250 7.43 -17.06 21.79
N GLN A 251 7.84 -17.10 20.52
CA GLN A 251 7.19 -17.99 19.54
C GLN A 251 7.17 -19.45 20.05
N ARG A 252 8.28 -19.94 20.64
CA ARG A 252 8.38 -21.31 21.17
C ARG A 252 7.42 -21.63 22.33
N ARG A 253 6.88 -20.64 23.01
CA ARG A 253 5.83 -20.88 24.03
C ARG A 253 4.49 -21.23 23.39
N PHE A 254 4.21 -20.72 22.19
CA PHE A 254 2.99 -20.99 21.45
C PHE A 254 3.17 -22.13 20.44
N GLU A 255 4.35 -22.22 19.84
CA GLU A 255 4.76 -23.26 18.90
C GLU A 255 6.01 -23.97 19.42
N PRO A 256 5.87 -24.95 20.34
CA PRO A 256 7.03 -25.64 20.91
C PRO A 256 7.89 -26.36 19.88
N ARG A 257 7.33 -26.72 18.74
CA ARG A 257 7.99 -27.38 17.61
C ARG A 257 7.61 -26.71 16.29
N GLY A 258 8.38 -26.99 15.23
CA GLY A 258 8.20 -26.41 13.91
C GLY A 258 9.23 -25.29 13.62
N PRO A 259 9.16 -24.63 12.47
CA PRO A 259 10.13 -23.61 12.07
C PRO A 259 10.08 -22.37 12.96
N LEU A 260 11.22 -21.72 13.17
CA LEU A 260 11.26 -20.33 13.63
C LEU A 260 10.90 -19.43 12.46
N VAL A 261 10.02 -18.47 12.69
CA VAL A 261 9.55 -17.57 11.61
C VAL A 261 9.43 -16.15 12.12
N ASN A 262 10.17 -15.23 11.49
CA ASN A 262 9.86 -13.80 11.52
C ASN A 262 9.12 -13.44 10.24
N SER A 263 7.83 -13.22 10.34
CA SER A 263 6.92 -13.00 9.21
C SER A 263 6.85 -11.55 8.75
N GLU A 264 7.35 -10.60 9.55
CA GLU A 264 7.59 -9.21 9.19
C GLU A 264 8.84 -8.68 9.89
N PHE A 265 9.99 -8.87 9.24
CA PHE A 265 11.24 -8.26 9.69
C PHE A 265 11.38 -6.87 9.06
N TYR A 266 11.24 -5.82 9.86
CA TYR A 266 11.17 -4.44 9.40
C TYR A 266 12.53 -3.93 8.93
N THR A 267 12.65 -3.72 7.59
CA THR A 267 13.88 -3.24 6.94
C THR A 267 13.99 -1.72 6.92
N GLY A 268 12.90 -1.03 7.14
CA GLY A 268 12.70 0.40 7.16
C GLY A 268 11.48 0.75 8.00
N TRP A 269 10.82 1.88 7.71
CA TRP A 269 9.56 2.28 8.33
C TRP A 269 8.76 3.23 7.46
N LEU A 270 7.48 3.38 7.75
CA LEU A 270 6.57 4.29 7.04
C LEU A 270 6.79 5.76 7.45
N ASP A 271 6.35 6.68 6.61
CA ASP A 271 6.31 8.11 6.88
C ASP A 271 4.88 8.63 7.00
N HIS A 272 4.67 9.58 7.91
CA HIS A 272 3.45 10.39 7.94
C HIS A 272 3.73 11.83 7.51
N TRP A 273 2.69 12.53 7.03
CA TRP A 273 2.79 13.95 6.78
C TRP A 273 3.15 14.71 8.08
N GLY A 274 4.30 15.39 8.05
CA GLY A 274 4.83 16.17 9.17
C GLY A 274 5.91 15.46 10.00
N ASP A 275 6.19 14.21 9.74
CA ASP A 275 7.29 13.47 10.36
C ASP A 275 8.61 13.67 9.57
N GLN A 276 9.71 13.21 10.12
CA GLN A 276 10.97 13.07 9.39
C GLN A 276 10.94 11.77 8.58
N HIS A 277 11.62 11.75 7.43
CA HIS A 277 11.77 10.52 6.66
C HIS A 277 12.48 9.44 7.48
N ALA A 278 11.81 8.29 7.62
CA ALA A 278 12.30 7.16 8.39
C ALA A 278 13.54 6.55 7.75
N GLN A 279 14.50 6.15 8.58
CA GLN A 279 15.72 5.47 8.15
C GLN A 279 16.08 4.38 9.13
N VAL A 280 16.37 3.18 8.62
CA VAL A 280 16.87 2.05 9.39
C VAL A 280 18.25 1.66 8.85
N ASP A 281 19.19 1.50 9.75
CA ASP A 281 20.61 1.26 9.42
C ASP A 281 20.81 -0.05 8.66
N THR A 282 21.47 0.04 7.50
CA THR A 282 21.72 -1.07 6.58
C THR A 282 22.53 -2.21 7.23
N GLN A 283 23.55 -1.88 8.03
CA GLN A 283 24.41 -2.87 8.67
C GLN A 283 23.66 -3.61 9.80
N LYS A 284 22.77 -2.89 10.49
CA LYS A 284 21.93 -3.49 11.53
C LYS A 284 20.94 -4.48 10.94
N VAL A 285 20.27 -4.11 9.83
CA VAL A 285 19.37 -5.02 9.07
C VAL A 285 20.12 -6.26 8.61
N SER A 286 21.25 -6.10 7.94
CA SER A 286 22.03 -7.20 7.38
C SER A 286 22.54 -8.16 8.46
N ARG A 287 23.05 -7.62 9.59
CA ARG A 287 23.54 -8.41 10.72
C ARG A 287 22.41 -9.24 11.33
N MET A 288 21.27 -8.61 11.64
CA MET A 288 20.14 -9.33 12.27
C MET A 288 19.53 -10.38 11.35
N LEU A 289 19.45 -10.08 10.04
CA LEU A 289 19.07 -11.09 9.05
C LEU A 289 20.02 -12.30 9.12
N GLY A 290 21.34 -12.08 9.12
CA GLY A 290 22.34 -13.13 9.24
C GLY A 290 22.21 -13.94 10.54
N GLU A 291 21.95 -13.29 11.67
CA GLU A 291 21.72 -13.95 12.95
C GLU A 291 20.48 -14.87 12.88
N MET A 292 19.34 -14.39 12.36
CA MET A 292 18.13 -15.20 12.20
C MET A 292 18.35 -16.38 11.26
N LEU A 293 19.02 -16.17 10.12
CA LEU A 293 19.32 -17.23 9.15
C LEU A 293 20.25 -18.30 9.76
N SER A 294 21.22 -17.90 10.60
CA SER A 294 22.12 -18.84 11.30
C SER A 294 21.39 -19.73 12.30
N MET A 295 20.26 -19.29 12.83
CA MET A 295 19.37 -20.07 13.69
C MET A 295 18.44 -21.02 12.90
N GLY A 296 18.50 -21.03 11.58
CA GLY A 296 17.60 -21.77 10.70
C GLY A 296 16.20 -21.15 10.57
N ALA A 297 16.00 -19.90 10.99
CA ALA A 297 14.72 -19.23 10.90
C ALA A 297 14.37 -18.87 9.45
N SER A 298 13.11 -19.02 9.08
CA SER A 298 12.55 -18.41 7.86
C SER A 298 12.22 -16.95 8.15
N VAL A 299 12.59 -16.06 7.23
CA VAL A 299 12.47 -14.61 7.43
C VAL A 299 11.77 -13.98 6.23
N ASN A 300 10.79 -13.15 6.49
CA ASN A 300 10.19 -12.26 5.51
C ASN A 300 10.55 -10.80 5.83
N MET A 301 11.19 -10.12 4.91
CA MET A 301 11.58 -8.71 5.03
C MET A 301 10.43 -7.79 4.65
N TYR A 302 9.94 -7.02 5.59
CA TYR A 302 8.88 -6.03 5.39
C TYR A 302 9.42 -4.61 5.49
N MET A 303 9.38 -3.78 4.48
CA MET A 303 9.11 -4.05 3.07
C MET A 303 10.41 -4.44 2.37
N PHE A 304 10.33 -5.21 1.29
CA PHE A 304 11.43 -5.33 0.33
C PHE A 304 11.34 -4.25 -0.75
N GLU A 305 10.13 -3.92 -1.16
CA GLU A 305 9.77 -2.71 -1.91
C GLU A 305 8.39 -2.22 -1.42
N GLY A 306 8.30 -0.95 -1.09
CA GLY A 306 7.03 -0.37 -0.65
C GLY A 306 6.15 0.09 -1.80
N GLY A 307 6.69 0.86 -2.74
CA GLY A 307 5.96 1.44 -3.87
C GLY A 307 5.26 2.74 -3.53
N THR A 308 4.12 3.02 -4.17
CA THR A 308 3.40 4.29 -4.09
C THR A 308 1.93 4.09 -3.72
N ASN A 309 1.43 4.89 -2.80
CA ASN A 309 0.01 5.02 -2.49
C ASN A 309 -0.68 5.92 -3.55
N PHE A 310 -0.86 5.41 -4.76
CA PHE A 310 -1.56 6.14 -5.81
C PHE A 310 -2.99 6.52 -5.38
N GLY A 311 -3.52 7.60 -5.92
CA GLY A 311 -4.88 8.02 -5.65
C GLY A 311 -5.13 8.33 -4.17
N TYR A 312 -6.01 7.56 -3.55
CA TYR A 312 -6.47 7.72 -2.17
C TYR A 312 -6.16 6.51 -1.28
N TRP A 313 -5.25 5.63 -1.70
CA TRP A 313 -5.02 4.33 -1.06
C TRP A 313 -4.13 4.36 0.18
N ASN A 314 -3.56 5.51 0.54
CA ASN A 314 -2.83 5.62 1.80
C ASN A 314 -3.77 5.48 3.01
N GLY A 315 -3.32 4.77 4.02
CA GLY A 315 -3.96 4.70 5.31
C GLY A 315 -3.56 5.87 6.24
N ALA A 316 -3.86 5.69 7.52
CA ALA A 316 -3.48 6.59 8.59
C ALA A 316 -3.32 5.83 9.90
N ASP A 317 -2.59 6.40 10.86
CA ASP A 317 -2.52 5.94 12.23
C ASP A 317 -3.22 6.88 13.19
N HIS A 318 -3.65 6.36 14.34
CA HIS A 318 -4.28 7.13 15.38
C HIS A 318 -3.88 6.60 16.77
N ASP A 319 -2.74 7.06 17.25
CA ASP A 319 -2.29 6.78 18.63
C ASP A 319 -2.99 7.78 19.58
N ASN A 320 -2.39 8.98 19.72
CA ASN A 320 -2.97 10.11 20.46
C ASN A 320 -3.63 11.14 19.53
N ARG A 321 -3.28 11.15 18.26
CA ARG A 321 -3.84 12.01 17.20
C ARG A 321 -3.82 11.28 15.87
N PHE A 322 -4.66 11.75 14.97
CA PHE A 322 -4.67 11.26 13.58
C PHE A 322 -3.38 11.67 12.82
N ARG A 323 -2.77 10.71 12.15
CA ARG A 323 -1.56 10.90 11.32
C ARG A 323 -1.73 10.18 9.99
N SER A 324 -1.85 10.94 8.92
CA SER A 324 -2.00 10.39 7.57
C SER A 324 -0.66 9.94 7.00
N VAL A 325 -0.62 8.74 6.43
CA VAL A 325 0.54 8.21 5.71
C VAL A 325 0.76 9.01 4.42
N VAL A 326 2.02 9.27 4.05
CA VAL A 326 2.37 9.99 2.82
C VAL A 326 2.08 9.17 1.56
N THR A 327 2.13 9.81 0.40
CA THR A 327 1.91 9.13 -0.89
C THR A 327 3.05 8.18 -1.24
N SER A 328 4.30 8.55 -1.01
CA SER A 328 5.44 7.65 -1.19
C SER A 328 5.46 6.58 -0.10
N TYR A 329 5.39 5.32 -0.47
CA TYR A 329 5.62 4.23 0.46
C TYR A 329 7.04 3.65 0.25
N ASP A 330 8.04 4.54 0.12
CA ASP A 330 9.45 4.18 -0.05
C ASP A 330 9.94 3.25 1.06
N TYR A 331 9.50 3.49 2.28
CA TYR A 331 9.77 2.66 3.46
C TYR A 331 11.26 2.60 3.85
N ASN A 332 12.14 3.32 3.16
CA ASN A 332 13.59 3.08 3.23
C ASN A 332 13.95 1.61 2.96
N ALA A 333 13.25 0.98 2.03
CA ALA A 333 13.32 -0.43 1.71
C ALA A 333 14.58 -0.81 0.88
N PRO A 334 14.89 -2.11 0.73
CA PRO A 334 15.96 -2.60 -0.17
C PRO A 334 15.81 -2.19 -1.63
N LEU A 335 14.58 -2.13 -2.16
CA LEU A 335 14.25 -1.47 -3.42
C LEU A 335 13.57 -0.14 -3.09
N SER A 336 13.97 0.94 -3.73
CA SER A 336 13.35 2.27 -3.58
C SER A 336 11.90 2.29 -4.07
N GLU A 337 11.14 3.36 -3.83
CA GLU A 337 9.79 3.55 -4.36
C GLU A 337 9.68 3.27 -5.87
N ALA A 338 10.70 3.62 -6.63
CA ALA A 338 10.79 3.38 -8.08
C ALA A 338 11.39 2.00 -8.44
N GLY A 339 11.66 1.14 -7.47
CA GLY A 339 12.24 -0.19 -7.67
C GLY A 339 13.74 -0.19 -8.00
N ASP A 340 14.48 0.85 -7.62
CA ASP A 340 15.92 0.88 -7.81
C ASP A 340 16.64 0.12 -6.70
N PRO A 341 17.63 -0.72 -7.02
CA PRO A 341 18.46 -1.37 -6.01
C PRO A 341 19.20 -0.37 -5.13
N THR A 342 19.06 -0.48 -3.82
CA THR A 342 19.74 0.35 -2.83
C THR A 342 20.99 -0.36 -2.25
N GLU A 343 21.78 0.34 -1.46
CA GLU A 343 22.89 -0.27 -0.69
C GLU A 343 22.39 -1.37 0.26
N LYS A 344 21.18 -1.19 0.80
CA LYS A 344 20.53 -2.15 1.68
C LYS A 344 20.25 -3.47 0.96
N LEU A 345 19.79 -3.41 -0.30
CA LEU A 345 19.59 -4.60 -1.11
C LEU A 345 20.91 -5.37 -1.33
N LEU A 346 21.98 -4.66 -1.64
CA LEU A 346 23.29 -5.28 -1.88
C LEU A 346 23.83 -5.94 -0.61
N ALA A 347 23.69 -5.30 0.54
CA ALA A 347 24.09 -5.86 1.84
C ALA A 347 23.25 -7.08 2.24
N ILE A 348 21.95 -7.08 1.97
CA ILE A 348 21.05 -8.23 2.16
C ILE A 348 21.46 -9.39 1.25
N ARG A 349 21.73 -9.13 -0.04
CA ARG A 349 22.21 -10.13 -0.99
C ARG A 349 23.51 -10.78 -0.53
N ASP A 350 24.49 -9.99 -0.10
CA ASP A 350 25.76 -10.50 0.47
C ASP A 350 25.50 -11.37 1.72
N THR A 351 24.58 -10.96 2.58
CA THR A 351 24.22 -11.73 3.76
C THR A 351 23.59 -13.08 3.38
N ILE A 352 22.61 -13.09 2.47
CA ILE A 352 21.93 -14.32 2.03
C ILE A 352 22.91 -15.29 1.39
N SER A 353 23.91 -14.80 0.61
CA SER A 353 24.90 -15.62 -0.06
C SER A 353 25.77 -16.47 0.87
N LYS A 354 25.84 -16.13 2.17
CA LYS A 354 26.57 -16.88 3.20
C LYS A 354 25.82 -18.13 3.68
N PHE A 355 24.50 -18.21 3.41
CA PHE A 355 23.62 -19.27 3.93
C PHE A 355 23.04 -20.15 2.82
N ARG A 356 23.03 -19.68 1.59
CA ARG A 356 22.49 -20.42 0.44
C ARG A 356 23.07 -19.93 -0.87
N ASP A 357 23.00 -20.80 -1.89
CA ASP A 357 23.34 -20.40 -3.26
C ASP A 357 22.37 -19.32 -3.75
N ILE A 358 22.92 -18.26 -4.31
CA ILE A 358 22.17 -17.16 -4.91
C ILE A 358 22.31 -17.20 -6.45
N PRO A 359 21.34 -16.66 -7.20
CA PRO A 359 21.43 -16.61 -8.65
C PRO A 359 22.70 -15.89 -9.12
N MET A 360 23.39 -16.49 -10.10
CA MET A 360 24.57 -15.87 -10.71
C MET A 360 24.16 -14.78 -11.70
N GLY A 361 25.03 -13.78 -11.85
CA GLY A 361 24.83 -12.67 -12.77
C GLY A 361 24.68 -11.32 -12.07
N PRO A 362 24.65 -10.23 -12.85
CA PRO A 362 24.49 -8.88 -12.32
C PRO A 362 23.07 -8.65 -11.83
N MET A 363 22.95 -7.79 -10.81
CA MET A 363 21.64 -7.25 -10.39
C MET A 363 21.03 -6.48 -11.58
N PRO A 364 19.72 -6.67 -11.89
CA PRO A 364 19.05 -5.83 -12.87
C PRO A 364 19.19 -4.36 -12.49
N PRO A 365 19.49 -3.46 -13.45
CA PRO A 365 19.78 -2.07 -13.16
C PRO A 365 18.52 -1.30 -12.70
N ALA A 366 18.75 -0.09 -12.20
CA ALA A 366 17.68 0.89 -11.99
C ALA A 366 16.91 1.17 -13.29
N SER A 367 15.61 1.44 -13.18
CA SER A 367 14.82 1.90 -14.33
C SER A 367 15.35 3.25 -14.83
N PRO A 368 15.41 3.48 -16.17
CA PRO A 368 15.83 4.78 -16.69
C PRO A 368 14.95 5.92 -16.18
N LYS A 369 15.58 7.01 -15.79
CA LYS A 369 14.89 8.21 -15.28
C LYS A 369 15.26 9.45 -16.08
N MET A 370 14.32 10.40 -16.17
CA MET A 370 14.51 11.64 -16.91
C MET A 370 14.03 12.85 -16.13
N ALA A 371 14.85 13.89 -16.13
CA ALA A 371 14.47 15.24 -15.73
C ALA A 371 13.87 15.96 -16.94
N TYR A 372 12.53 15.93 -17.09
CA TYR A 372 11.87 16.61 -18.21
C TYR A 372 11.82 18.14 -18.03
N GLY A 373 12.20 18.66 -16.86
CA GLY A 373 12.26 20.09 -16.61
C GLY A 373 10.94 20.71 -16.16
N PHE A 374 10.80 22.03 -16.36
CA PHE A 374 9.63 22.78 -15.91
C PHE A 374 8.47 22.67 -16.89
N VAL A 375 7.27 22.51 -16.34
CA VAL A 375 5.99 22.64 -17.05
C VAL A 375 5.20 23.77 -16.39
N THR A 376 4.76 24.74 -17.21
CA THR A 376 3.88 25.82 -16.75
C THR A 376 2.45 25.33 -16.76
N LEU A 377 1.72 25.63 -15.68
CA LEU A 377 0.31 25.32 -15.53
C LEU A 377 -0.53 26.57 -15.67
N THR A 378 -1.71 26.44 -16.26
CA THR A 378 -2.71 27.49 -16.38
C THR A 378 -3.93 27.16 -15.52
N MET A 379 -4.51 28.18 -14.87
CA MET A 379 -5.72 28.03 -14.07
C MET A 379 -6.90 27.59 -14.96
N VAL A 380 -7.59 26.56 -14.54
CA VAL A 380 -8.84 26.06 -15.17
C VAL A 380 -10.06 26.74 -14.55
N GLY A 381 -10.12 26.79 -13.22
CA GLY A 381 -11.19 27.39 -12.47
C GLY A 381 -11.09 27.03 -10.99
N ASN A 382 -11.83 27.76 -10.15
CA ASN A 382 -12.02 27.39 -8.76
C ASN A 382 -13.09 26.30 -8.64
N LEU A 383 -13.07 25.59 -7.53
CA LEU A 383 -13.97 24.46 -7.30
C LEU A 383 -15.45 24.85 -7.43
N SER A 384 -15.86 26.00 -6.87
CA SER A 384 -17.25 26.47 -6.92
C SER A 384 -17.73 26.70 -8.36
N SER A 385 -16.86 27.18 -9.25
CA SER A 385 -17.20 27.40 -10.66
C SER A 385 -17.29 26.09 -11.48
N LEU A 386 -16.83 24.99 -10.93
CA LEU A 386 -16.73 23.68 -11.57
C LEU A 386 -17.68 22.63 -11.00
N LEU A 387 -18.53 23.01 -10.03
CA LEU A 387 -19.43 22.07 -9.33
C LEU A 387 -20.33 21.29 -10.29
N ASP A 388 -20.90 21.93 -11.32
CA ASP A 388 -21.75 21.25 -12.31
C ASP A 388 -20.99 20.16 -13.09
N THR A 389 -19.69 20.34 -13.29
CA THR A 389 -18.83 19.35 -13.96
C THR A 389 -18.42 18.23 -13.03
N LEU A 390 -18.05 18.56 -11.78
CA LEU A 390 -17.51 17.62 -10.79
C LEU A 390 -18.60 16.88 -10.02
N SER A 391 -19.82 17.41 -10.00
CA SER A 391 -21.01 16.81 -9.38
C SER A 391 -22.22 16.90 -10.31
N PRO A 392 -22.23 16.20 -11.44
CA PRO A 392 -23.28 16.32 -12.46
C PRO A 392 -24.67 15.89 -11.99
N GLN A 393 -24.76 15.19 -10.87
CA GLN A 393 -26.04 14.82 -10.25
C GLN A 393 -26.64 15.97 -9.40
N GLY A 394 -25.89 17.07 -9.24
CA GLY A 394 -26.27 18.18 -8.38
C GLY A 394 -26.18 17.87 -6.88
N PRO A 395 -26.62 18.79 -6.01
CA PRO A 395 -26.54 18.65 -4.57
C PRO A 395 -27.58 17.69 -3.98
N VAL A 396 -27.19 16.98 -2.94
CA VAL A 396 -28.11 16.34 -1.99
C VAL A 396 -28.48 17.36 -0.92
N ARG A 397 -29.77 17.51 -0.61
CA ARG A 397 -30.24 18.36 0.48
C ARG A 397 -30.36 17.57 1.79
N SER A 398 -29.85 18.11 2.87
CA SER A 398 -29.92 17.51 4.19
C SER A 398 -30.13 18.57 5.25
N LEU A 399 -30.95 18.27 6.28
CA LEU A 399 -31.14 19.17 7.40
C LEU A 399 -29.89 19.32 8.27
N TYR A 400 -29.14 18.22 8.40
CA TYR A 400 -27.88 18.16 9.18
C TYR A 400 -26.72 17.67 8.32
N PRO A 401 -25.46 17.91 8.75
CA PRO A 401 -24.31 17.33 8.08
C PRO A 401 -24.40 15.79 8.03
N LEU A 402 -23.78 15.19 7.01
CA LEU A 402 -23.73 13.75 6.82
C LEU A 402 -22.27 13.27 6.80
N SER A 403 -22.01 12.00 7.16
CA SER A 403 -20.70 11.38 6.98
C SER A 403 -20.40 11.10 5.49
N PHE A 404 -19.17 10.75 5.12
CA PHE A 404 -18.85 10.34 3.73
C PHE A 404 -19.58 9.07 3.32
N GLU A 405 -19.88 8.21 4.25
CA GLU A 405 -20.61 6.97 4.04
C GLU A 405 -22.08 7.23 3.70
N GLU A 406 -22.64 8.30 4.25
CA GLU A 406 -24.03 8.76 4.02
C GLU A 406 -24.10 9.79 2.89
N MET A 407 -22.99 10.48 2.60
CA MET A 407 -22.88 11.73 1.94
C MET A 407 -21.86 11.83 0.85
N LYS A 408 -21.66 13.13 0.62
CA LYS A 408 -21.27 13.84 -0.56
C LYS A 408 -21.08 15.32 -0.28
N GLN A 409 -19.86 15.94 0.20
CA GLN A 409 -19.53 17.27 -0.06
C GLN A 409 -18.82 18.30 0.78
N VAL A 410 -18.62 19.45 0.36
CA VAL A 410 -17.60 20.49 0.28
C VAL A 410 -17.85 21.76 1.10
N PHE A 411 -16.73 22.44 1.62
CA PHE A 411 -16.80 23.83 2.16
C PHE A 411 -15.45 24.47 2.56
N GLN A 412 -15.22 25.79 2.68
CA GLN A 412 -13.95 26.48 2.91
C GLN A 412 -13.69 26.89 4.36
N GLY A 413 -12.50 26.58 4.86
CA GLY A 413 -11.91 26.84 6.15
C GLY A 413 -11.02 25.67 6.54
N LEU A 414 -9.99 25.85 7.39
CA LEU A 414 -9.14 24.74 7.81
C LEU A 414 -9.48 24.33 9.23
N LEU A 415 -10.27 23.27 9.37
CA LEU A 415 -10.39 22.49 10.60
C LEU A 415 -9.60 21.21 10.41
N GLU A 416 -8.66 20.94 11.31
CA GLU A 416 -7.83 19.74 11.27
C GLU A 416 -8.20 18.82 12.42
N ARG A 417 -8.53 17.57 12.11
CA ARG A 417 -8.91 16.54 13.09
C ARG A 417 -7.89 16.45 14.22
N ASP A 418 -8.38 16.42 15.46
CA ASP A 418 -7.61 16.36 16.72
C ASP A 418 -6.68 17.56 16.97
N THR A 419 -6.72 18.59 16.12
CA THR A 419 -5.80 19.74 16.20
C THR A 419 -6.53 21.06 16.25
N THR A 420 -7.40 21.36 15.27
CA THR A 420 -8.12 22.62 15.17
C THR A 420 -9.61 22.37 15.01
N LEU A 421 -10.36 22.48 16.10
CA LEU A 421 -11.81 22.20 16.14
C LEU A 421 -12.66 23.47 16.15
N VAL A 422 -12.06 24.65 16.29
CA VAL A 422 -12.71 25.95 16.31
C VAL A 422 -11.94 26.93 15.47
N MET A 423 -12.62 27.75 14.68
CA MET A 423 -12.04 28.83 13.91
C MET A 423 -12.89 30.08 13.98
N ASN A 424 -12.27 31.24 13.84
CA ASN A 424 -12.97 32.50 13.72
C ASN A 424 -13.41 32.73 12.28
N LEU A 425 -14.69 33.01 12.08
CA LEU A 425 -15.26 33.40 10.80
C LEU A 425 -15.66 34.88 10.86
N THR A 426 -15.43 35.59 9.75
CA THR A 426 -15.91 36.97 9.58
C THR A 426 -16.88 36.96 8.41
N GLY A 427 -18.12 37.39 8.66
CA GLY A 427 -19.16 37.42 7.65
C GLY A 427 -20.29 38.38 8.05
N LYS A 428 -21.27 38.55 7.16
CA LYS A 428 -22.49 39.31 7.34
C LYS A 428 -23.70 38.39 7.27
N GLN A 429 -24.80 38.81 7.81
CA GLN A 429 -26.06 38.08 7.68
C GLN A 429 -26.43 37.89 6.21
N GLY A 430 -26.64 36.64 5.79
CA GLY A 430 -26.93 36.24 4.39
C GLY A 430 -25.72 35.76 3.63
N ASP A 431 -24.51 35.81 4.18
CA ASP A 431 -23.33 35.19 3.57
C ASP A 431 -23.47 33.65 3.57
N GLN A 432 -22.99 33.01 2.51
CA GLN A 432 -22.91 31.54 2.43
C GLN A 432 -21.61 31.05 3.05
N VAL A 433 -21.70 29.93 3.77
CA VAL A 433 -20.54 29.21 4.31
C VAL A 433 -20.36 27.93 3.52
N ASP A 434 -19.25 27.87 2.80
CA ASP A 434 -18.83 26.68 2.09
C ASP A 434 -17.73 25.95 2.92
N VAL A 435 -17.75 24.62 3.10
CA VAL A 435 -16.73 23.80 3.83
C VAL A 435 -16.24 22.65 2.93
N LEU A 436 -15.03 22.58 2.44
CA LEU A 436 -14.47 21.42 1.73
C LEU A 436 -13.99 20.35 2.73
N VAL A 437 -14.49 19.14 2.62
CA VAL A 437 -14.08 18.01 3.46
C VAL A 437 -13.13 17.11 2.70
N GLU A 438 -11.95 16.87 3.25
CA GLU A 438 -10.93 16.00 2.67
C GLU A 438 -10.77 14.74 3.52
N ASN A 439 -10.87 13.57 2.89
CA ASN A 439 -10.43 12.31 3.49
C ASN A 439 -8.93 12.16 3.27
N MET A 440 -8.15 12.24 4.34
CA MET A 440 -6.68 12.09 4.31
C MET A 440 -6.20 10.63 4.48
N GLY A 441 -7.09 9.65 4.33
CA GLY A 441 -6.86 8.22 4.60
C GLY A 441 -7.58 7.78 5.87
N ARG A 442 -8.14 6.56 5.85
CA ARG A 442 -8.73 5.95 7.06
C ARG A 442 -7.68 5.21 7.86
N VAL A 443 -7.89 5.21 9.17
CA VAL A 443 -7.02 4.50 10.11
C VAL A 443 -6.91 3.03 9.72
N ASN A 444 -5.66 2.56 9.62
CA ASN A 444 -5.34 1.20 9.19
C ASN A 444 -4.97 0.26 10.34
N PHE A 445 -4.62 0.78 11.51
CA PHE A 445 -4.15 -0.02 12.65
C PHE A 445 -4.79 0.40 13.97
N GLY A 446 -4.89 -0.55 14.91
CA GLY A 446 -5.39 -0.32 16.26
C GLY A 446 -6.92 -0.24 16.37
N SER A 447 -7.42 0.27 17.50
CA SER A 447 -8.85 0.26 17.85
C SER A 447 -9.70 1.28 17.09
N LYS A 448 -9.08 2.18 16.32
CA LYS A 448 -9.77 3.30 15.64
C LYS A 448 -10.08 3.03 14.15
N ILE A 449 -10.03 1.77 13.71
CA ILE A 449 -10.28 1.39 12.30
C ILE A 449 -11.73 1.62 11.85
N ASN A 450 -12.70 1.70 12.77
CA ASN A 450 -14.04 2.19 12.46
C ASN A 450 -14.00 3.72 12.24
N ASP A 451 -13.26 4.13 11.22
CA ASP A 451 -12.89 5.52 10.97
C ASP A 451 -13.85 6.17 9.97
N PHE A 452 -15.01 6.63 10.49
CA PHE A 452 -15.95 7.43 9.72
C PHE A 452 -15.31 8.74 9.27
N LYS A 453 -15.61 9.16 8.06
CA LYS A 453 -15.13 10.41 7.47
C LYS A 453 -16.30 11.34 7.13
N GLY A 454 -16.00 12.60 6.89
CA GLY A 454 -17.00 13.64 6.65
C GLY A 454 -17.23 14.52 7.86
N LEU A 455 -18.37 15.19 7.91
CA LEU A 455 -18.80 15.98 9.05
C LEU A 455 -19.61 15.07 9.99
N LEU A 456 -18.98 14.60 11.05
CA LEU A 456 -19.55 13.60 11.97
C LEU A 456 -20.39 14.22 13.09
N SER A 457 -20.48 15.55 13.14
CA SER A 457 -21.27 16.28 14.11
C SER A 457 -21.80 17.60 13.51
N ASN A 458 -22.75 18.22 14.18
CA ASN A 458 -23.27 19.52 13.78
C ASN A 458 -22.17 20.59 13.81
N LEU A 459 -22.16 21.46 12.80
CA LEU A 459 -21.39 22.69 12.84
C LEU A 459 -22.19 23.77 13.55
N ILE A 460 -21.53 24.52 14.42
CA ILE A 460 -22.15 25.55 15.25
C ILE A 460 -21.49 26.91 14.94
N LEU A 461 -22.30 27.91 14.60
CA LEU A 461 -21.84 29.28 14.40
C LEU A 461 -22.32 30.13 15.61
N GLY A 462 -21.39 30.45 16.49
CA GLY A 462 -21.74 31.13 17.75
C GLY A 462 -22.56 30.21 18.67
N LYS A 463 -23.88 30.30 18.64
CA LYS A 463 -24.83 29.47 19.42
C LYS A 463 -25.77 28.66 18.53
N ASP A 464 -25.78 28.96 17.23
CA ASP A 464 -26.74 28.40 16.29
C ASP A 464 -26.18 27.21 15.57
N VAL A 465 -26.95 26.14 15.49
CA VAL A 465 -26.61 24.94 14.66
C VAL A 465 -26.89 25.29 13.21
N LEU A 466 -25.91 25.08 12.36
CA LEU A 466 -26.07 25.25 10.93
C LEU A 466 -26.90 24.08 10.34
N THR A 467 -27.94 24.41 9.57
CA THR A 467 -28.89 23.47 8.96
C THR A 467 -29.06 23.76 7.46
N ASP A 468 -29.90 22.97 6.81
CA ASP A 468 -30.28 23.13 5.38
C ASP A 468 -29.12 23.06 4.41
N TRP A 469 -28.31 22.02 4.56
CA TRP A 469 -27.12 21.76 3.78
C TRP A 469 -27.42 21.39 2.33
N GLN A 470 -26.63 21.99 1.40
CA GLN A 470 -26.53 21.54 0.01
C GLN A 470 -25.20 20.82 -0.15
N ILE A 471 -25.23 19.56 -0.51
CA ILE A 471 -24.12 18.63 -0.43
C ILE A 471 -23.81 18.09 -1.83
N TYR A 472 -22.60 18.37 -2.36
CA TYR A 472 -22.19 17.98 -3.71
C TYR A 472 -21.15 16.85 -3.69
N ARG A 473 -21.30 15.80 -4.36
CA ARG A 473 -20.36 14.71 -4.50
C ARG A 473 -19.37 15.01 -5.62
N LEU A 474 -18.12 15.21 -5.26
CA LEU A 474 -17.08 15.52 -6.22
C LEU A 474 -16.47 14.24 -6.79
N ASP A 475 -16.89 13.85 -7.99
CA ASP A 475 -16.27 12.74 -8.74
C ASP A 475 -15.13 13.28 -9.62
N ILE A 476 -14.04 13.71 -8.97
CA ILE A 476 -12.90 14.34 -9.66
C ILE A 476 -12.19 13.33 -10.57
N ASP A 477 -11.94 12.11 -10.07
CA ASP A 477 -11.28 11.07 -10.86
C ASP A 477 -12.12 10.66 -12.08
N GLY A 478 -13.44 10.51 -11.90
CA GLY A 478 -14.36 10.22 -13.00
C GLY A 478 -14.43 11.35 -14.04
N ALA A 479 -14.43 12.60 -13.60
CA ALA A 479 -14.39 13.75 -14.50
C ALA A 479 -13.09 13.80 -15.31
N ILE A 480 -11.94 13.61 -14.66
CA ILE A 480 -10.63 13.62 -15.32
C ILE A 480 -10.48 12.41 -16.27
N ALA A 481 -10.92 11.23 -15.85
CA ALA A 481 -10.89 10.02 -16.70
C ALA A 481 -11.79 10.16 -17.94
N SER A 482 -12.88 10.95 -17.86
CA SER A 482 -13.72 11.27 -19.01
C SER A 482 -13.16 12.38 -19.92
N GLY A 483 -11.94 12.86 -19.65
CA GLY A 483 -11.22 13.83 -20.48
C GLY A 483 -11.38 15.29 -20.06
N TRP A 484 -11.94 15.56 -18.87
CA TRP A 484 -11.94 16.91 -18.29
C TRP A 484 -10.59 17.23 -17.63
N PRO A 485 -10.10 18.47 -17.64
CA PRO A 485 -10.53 19.58 -18.47
C PRO A 485 -10.08 19.43 -19.92
N GLN A 486 -10.99 19.69 -20.87
CA GLN A 486 -10.66 19.63 -22.28
C GLN A 486 -9.70 20.75 -22.66
N SER A 487 -8.61 20.41 -23.34
CA SER A 487 -7.67 21.40 -23.90
C SER A 487 -8.42 22.34 -24.86
N GLY A 488 -8.53 23.62 -24.46
CA GLY A 488 -9.19 24.65 -25.25
C GLY A 488 -10.49 25.22 -24.68
N GLN A 489 -11.09 24.63 -23.64
CA GLN A 489 -12.21 25.27 -22.94
C GLN A 489 -11.71 26.39 -22.02
N ARG A 490 -11.19 27.45 -22.62
CA ARG A 490 -11.11 28.73 -21.91
C ARG A 490 -12.53 29.25 -21.71
N ARG A 491 -13.15 28.98 -20.57
CA ARG A 491 -14.17 29.89 -20.07
C ARG A 491 -13.43 31.18 -19.75
N SER A 492 -13.56 32.16 -20.61
CA SER A 492 -13.05 33.50 -20.46
C SER A 492 -13.64 34.12 -19.19
N SER A 493 -12.94 34.00 -18.06
CA SER A 493 -13.11 35.00 -17.03
C SER A 493 -12.59 36.31 -17.63
N PRO A 494 -13.36 37.39 -17.62
CA PRO A 494 -12.97 38.62 -18.27
C PRO A 494 -11.79 39.34 -17.61
N ASN A 495 -11.28 38.84 -16.48
CA ASN A 495 -10.08 39.34 -15.84
C ASN A 495 -9.13 38.18 -15.50
N PRO A 496 -7.91 38.12 -16.07
CA PRO A 496 -6.88 37.23 -15.58
C PRO A 496 -6.56 37.64 -14.14
N VAL A 497 -6.88 36.77 -13.18
CA VAL A 497 -6.49 36.95 -11.78
C VAL A 497 -4.96 36.91 -11.76
N ARG A 498 -4.32 38.07 -11.69
CA ARG A 498 -2.86 38.22 -11.48
C ARG A 498 -2.62 38.22 -9.97
N GLY A 499 -2.25 37.06 -9.43
CA GLY A 499 -1.87 36.90 -8.01
C GLY A 499 -2.01 35.46 -7.56
N PRO A 500 -1.46 35.12 -6.37
CA PRO A 500 -1.70 33.83 -5.75
C PRO A 500 -3.19 33.64 -5.57
N SER A 501 -3.73 32.53 -6.06
CA SER A 501 -5.14 32.17 -5.84
C SER A 501 -5.25 31.44 -4.51
N ASP A 502 -6.06 31.96 -3.62
CA ASP A 502 -6.43 31.29 -2.37
C ASP A 502 -7.66 30.40 -2.61
N GLY A 503 -7.65 29.20 -2.02
CA GLY A 503 -8.77 28.25 -2.06
C GLY A 503 -8.62 27.15 -3.11
N PRO A 504 -9.57 26.20 -3.16
CA PRO A 504 -9.50 25.04 -4.06
C PRO A 504 -9.59 25.47 -5.53
N VAL A 505 -8.49 25.27 -6.27
CA VAL A 505 -8.34 25.69 -7.66
C VAL A 505 -7.69 24.59 -8.49
N PHE A 506 -8.22 24.36 -9.67
CA PHE A 506 -7.64 23.44 -10.66
C PHE A 506 -6.73 24.17 -11.63
N TYR A 507 -5.61 23.53 -11.91
CA TYR A 507 -4.62 23.96 -12.88
C TYR A 507 -4.36 22.85 -13.90
N GLN A 508 -4.08 23.20 -15.13
CA GLN A 508 -3.73 22.27 -16.21
C GLN A 508 -2.47 22.71 -16.94
N GLY A 509 -1.65 21.73 -17.32
CA GLY A 509 -0.50 21.92 -18.17
C GLY A 509 -0.24 20.71 -19.04
N THR A 510 0.74 20.83 -19.93
CA THR A 510 1.09 19.77 -20.85
C THR A 510 2.60 19.57 -20.86
N LEU A 511 3.05 18.35 -20.58
CA LEU A 511 4.41 17.92 -20.83
C LEU A 511 4.52 17.49 -22.29
N PRO A 512 5.35 18.16 -23.11
CA PRO A 512 5.52 17.79 -24.51
C PRO A 512 6.13 16.38 -24.64
N PRO A 513 5.79 15.63 -25.69
CA PRO A 513 6.46 14.37 -25.98
C PRO A 513 7.92 14.64 -26.39
N ASN A 514 8.82 13.73 -26.01
CA ASN A 514 10.23 13.83 -26.37
C ASN A 514 10.82 12.52 -26.95
N GLY A 515 9.95 11.59 -27.35
CA GLY A 515 10.34 10.28 -27.87
C GLY A 515 10.68 9.25 -26.78
N LEU A 516 10.63 9.61 -25.49
CA LEU A 516 10.94 8.76 -24.35
C LEU A 516 9.79 8.76 -23.35
N ALA A 517 9.59 7.63 -22.67
CA ALA A 517 8.63 7.45 -21.57
C ALA A 517 9.37 6.83 -20.38
N TRP A 518 10.30 7.58 -19.80
CA TRP A 518 11.09 7.15 -18.65
C TRP A 518 10.48 7.64 -17.35
N ASP A 519 10.81 6.95 -16.27
CA ASP A 519 10.41 7.34 -14.92
C ASP A 519 10.87 8.76 -14.61
N THR A 520 10.10 9.44 -13.80
CA THR A 520 10.45 10.79 -13.32
C THR A 520 9.80 11.07 -11.98
N PHE A 521 10.17 12.18 -11.36
CA PHE A 521 9.62 12.62 -10.09
C PHE A 521 9.12 14.06 -10.24
N LEU A 522 7.84 14.26 -9.95
CA LEU A 522 7.19 15.56 -10.05
C LEU A 522 7.35 16.33 -8.75
N ARG A 523 8.09 17.43 -8.78
CA ARG A 523 8.27 18.35 -7.66
C ARG A 523 7.32 19.54 -7.76
N LEU A 524 6.58 19.78 -6.66
CA LEU A 524 5.61 20.86 -6.54
C LEU A 524 6.16 21.94 -5.60
N ASN A 525 7.26 22.62 -6.04
CA ASN A 525 7.87 23.70 -5.28
C ASN A 525 6.87 24.84 -5.06
N GLU A 526 6.82 25.36 -3.85
CA GLU A 526 5.99 26.50 -3.45
C GLU A 526 4.48 26.23 -3.48
N TRP A 527 4.02 25.09 -4.02
CA TRP A 527 2.65 24.63 -3.87
C TRP A 527 2.39 24.22 -2.42
N THR A 528 1.13 24.28 -1.99
CA THR A 528 0.84 24.04 -0.57
C THR A 528 0.38 22.62 -0.34
N LYS A 529 -0.79 22.24 -0.85
CA LYS A 529 -1.43 20.94 -0.60
C LYS A 529 -2.45 20.61 -1.68
N GLY A 530 -2.50 19.37 -2.09
CA GLY A 530 -3.51 18.97 -3.07
C GLY A 530 -3.25 17.61 -3.70
N GLN A 531 -3.65 17.48 -4.98
CA GLN A 531 -3.54 16.25 -5.74
C GLN A 531 -3.10 16.50 -7.18
N VAL A 532 -2.50 15.47 -7.79
CA VAL A 532 -2.02 15.53 -9.17
C VAL A 532 -2.51 14.33 -9.97
N TRP A 533 -2.91 14.58 -11.21
CA TRP A 533 -3.21 13.57 -12.22
C TRP A 533 -2.30 13.75 -13.43
N ILE A 534 -1.83 12.64 -13.99
CA ILE A 534 -1.13 12.60 -15.27
C ILE A 534 -1.86 11.62 -16.18
N ASN A 535 -2.25 12.10 -17.37
CA ASN A 535 -2.98 11.30 -18.36
C ASN A 535 -4.21 10.56 -17.79
N GLY A 536 -4.91 11.18 -16.84
CA GLY A 536 -6.09 10.61 -16.19
C GLY A 536 -5.80 9.77 -14.95
N VAL A 537 -4.54 9.45 -14.66
CA VAL A 537 -4.15 8.65 -13.49
C VAL A 537 -3.83 9.54 -12.30
N ASN A 538 -4.48 9.32 -11.18
CA ASN A 538 -4.25 10.02 -9.92
C ASN A 538 -2.94 9.54 -9.28
N LEU A 539 -1.94 10.42 -9.20
CA LEU A 539 -0.65 10.11 -8.58
C LEU A 539 -0.67 10.12 -7.05
N GLY A 540 -1.72 10.67 -6.45
CA GLY A 540 -1.84 10.82 -5.01
C GLY A 540 -1.74 12.27 -4.53
N ARG A 541 -1.64 12.42 -3.21
CA ARG A 541 -1.58 13.71 -2.51
C ARG A 541 -0.18 14.27 -2.49
N TYR A 542 -0.07 15.60 -2.56
CA TYR A 542 1.15 16.33 -2.23
C TYR A 542 0.91 17.30 -1.07
N TRP A 543 1.89 17.45 -0.20
CA TRP A 543 1.90 18.42 0.89
C TRP A 543 3.34 18.83 1.24
N PRO A 544 4.09 19.44 0.31
CA PRO A 544 5.52 19.67 0.48
C PRO A 544 5.84 20.60 1.66
N LYS A 545 4.94 21.52 2.04
CA LYS A 545 5.11 22.35 3.23
C LYS A 545 5.14 21.54 4.52
N ARG A 546 4.46 20.40 4.57
CA ARG A 546 4.44 19.52 5.73
C ARG A 546 5.54 18.46 5.66
N GLY A 547 5.83 17.96 4.45
CA GLY A 547 6.85 16.92 4.24
C GLY A 547 6.56 15.61 4.97
N PRO A 548 7.52 14.66 4.98
CA PRO A 548 8.86 14.73 4.39
C PRO A 548 8.88 14.68 2.86
N GLN A 549 7.83 14.14 2.24
CA GLN A 549 7.75 13.96 0.79
C GLN A 549 7.64 15.29 0.05
N GLN A 550 8.57 15.52 -0.91
CA GLN A 550 8.62 16.73 -1.74
C GLN A 550 8.29 16.45 -3.20
N THR A 551 8.39 15.20 -3.64
CA THR A 551 8.19 14.78 -5.03
C THR A 551 7.19 13.63 -5.10
N LEU A 552 6.37 13.59 -6.17
CA LEU A 552 5.52 12.45 -6.52
C LEU A 552 6.21 11.61 -7.60
N TYR A 553 6.25 10.29 -7.42
CA TYR A 553 6.76 9.36 -8.43
C TYR A 553 5.82 9.29 -9.62
N VAL A 554 6.38 9.38 -10.82
CA VAL A 554 5.69 9.27 -12.11
C VAL A 554 6.29 8.10 -12.88
N PRO A 555 5.65 6.94 -12.86
CA PRO A 555 6.07 5.79 -13.66
C PRO A 555 6.10 6.09 -15.16
N GLY A 556 7.17 5.68 -15.85
CA GLY A 556 7.31 5.90 -17.29
C GLY A 556 6.12 5.39 -18.12
N PRO A 557 5.56 4.20 -17.85
CA PRO A 557 4.40 3.69 -18.57
C PRO A 557 3.14 4.56 -18.52
N LEU A 558 3.04 5.51 -17.58
CA LEU A 558 1.96 6.50 -17.54
C LEU A 558 2.17 7.63 -18.56
N LEU A 559 3.38 7.78 -19.11
CA LEU A 559 3.73 8.81 -20.06
C LEU A 559 3.65 8.29 -21.49
N SER A 560 3.18 9.15 -22.41
CA SER A 560 3.26 8.89 -23.84
C SER A 560 4.57 9.46 -24.39
N PRO A 561 5.37 8.66 -25.11
CA PRO A 561 6.57 9.17 -25.78
C PRO A 561 6.26 10.01 -27.02
N THR A 562 5.03 9.89 -27.58
CA THR A 562 4.67 10.47 -28.89
C THR A 562 3.52 11.47 -28.83
N GLN A 563 2.73 11.46 -27.75
CA GLN A 563 1.61 12.38 -27.57
C GLN A 563 1.87 13.31 -26.39
N PRO A 564 1.29 14.50 -26.36
CA PRO A 564 1.34 15.40 -25.21
C PRO A 564 0.77 14.71 -23.95
N ASN A 565 1.47 14.87 -22.82
CA ASN A 565 1.02 14.32 -21.55
C ASN A 565 0.29 15.40 -20.74
N ASN A 566 -0.96 15.17 -20.43
CA ASN A 566 -1.80 16.10 -19.68
C ASN A 566 -1.50 16.01 -18.19
N ILE A 567 -1.29 17.16 -17.56
CA ILE A 567 -1.08 17.30 -16.12
C ILE A 567 -2.25 18.10 -15.57
N THR A 568 -2.94 17.59 -14.58
CA THR A 568 -3.97 18.30 -13.83
C THR A 568 -3.55 18.37 -12.37
N VAL A 569 -3.60 19.56 -11.78
CA VAL A 569 -3.27 19.80 -10.35
C VAL A 569 -4.47 20.45 -9.68
N LEU A 570 -4.91 19.88 -8.57
CA LEU A 570 -5.81 20.50 -7.62
C LEU A 570 -4.96 21.07 -6.48
N GLU A 571 -4.97 22.39 -6.30
CA GLU A 571 -4.41 23.07 -5.13
C GLU A 571 -5.54 23.42 -4.17
N LEU A 572 -5.45 22.96 -2.94
CA LEU A 572 -6.50 23.12 -1.92
C LEU A 572 -6.38 24.40 -1.11
N GLU A 573 -5.16 24.93 -0.96
CA GLU A 573 -4.90 26.06 -0.08
C GLU A 573 -4.42 27.30 -0.86
N ARG A 574 -3.16 27.31 -1.29
CA ARG A 574 -2.57 28.48 -1.95
C ARG A 574 -1.57 28.10 -3.03
N ALA A 575 -1.88 28.47 -4.26
CA ALA A 575 -1.00 28.28 -5.40
C ALA A 575 0.17 29.29 -5.38
N PRO A 576 1.37 28.91 -5.90
CA PRO A 576 2.50 29.84 -6.01
C PRO A 576 2.23 30.94 -7.05
N PRO A 577 2.95 32.08 -6.96
CA PRO A 577 2.86 33.15 -7.95
C PRO A 577 3.22 32.69 -9.37
N HIS A 578 4.17 31.76 -9.47
CA HIS A 578 4.56 31.10 -10.72
C HIS A 578 4.03 29.67 -10.71
N THR A 579 2.87 29.46 -11.35
CA THR A 579 2.19 28.16 -11.43
C THR A 579 2.95 27.24 -12.37
N ARG A 580 4.02 26.61 -11.86
CA ARG A 580 4.84 25.64 -12.57
C ARG A 580 5.18 24.45 -11.68
N VAL A 581 5.44 23.32 -12.31
CA VAL A 581 5.91 22.09 -11.67
C VAL A 581 7.22 21.65 -12.33
N LEU A 582 8.05 20.90 -11.60
CA LEU A 582 9.37 20.47 -12.06
C LEU A 582 9.46 18.94 -12.10
N PHE A 583 9.73 18.37 -13.27
CA PHE A 583 10.02 16.95 -13.44
C PHE A 583 11.53 16.70 -13.27
N MET A 584 11.88 15.82 -12.33
CA MET A 584 13.25 15.50 -11.91
C MET A 584 13.57 14.02 -12.11
N ASP A 585 14.85 13.69 -12.18
CA ASP A 585 15.35 12.32 -12.33
C ASP A 585 15.56 11.56 -11.00
N ARG A 586 15.22 12.17 -9.87
CA ARG A 586 15.43 11.60 -8.53
C ARG A 586 14.37 12.06 -7.54
N PRO A 587 14.04 11.22 -6.51
CA PRO A 587 13.11 11.58 -5.47
C PRO A 587 13.70 12.61 -4.48
N GLN A 588 12.81 13.27 -3.75
CA GLN A 588 13.14 14.10 -2.60
C GLN A 588 12.18 13.78 -1.47
N LEU A 589 12.68 13.10 -0.44
CA LEU A 589 11.93 12.68 0.75
C LEU A 589 12.43 13.37 2.03
N ASN A 590 13.41 14.28 1.92
CA ASN A 590 13.97 14.99 3.05
C ASN A 590 13.32 16.37 3.16
N SER A 591 12.42 16.56 4.11
CA SER A 591 11.90 17.90 4.40
C SER A 591 12.82 18.67 5.36
N THR A 592 12.85 19.99 5.20
CA THR A 592 13.42 20.93 6.18
C THR A 592 12.44 21.28 7.31
N ALA A 593 11.23 20.69 7.32
CA ALA A 593 10.16 21.01 8.27
C ALA A 593 10.56 20.82 9.75
N GLY A 594 11.44 19.86 10.05
CA GLY A 594 11.96 19.66 11.41
C GLY A 594 12.87 20.77 11.96
N LYS A 595 13.43 21.62 11.11
CA LYS A 595 14.28 22.75 11.57
C LYS A 595 13.47 24.01 11.91
N THR A 596 12.31 24.18 11.30
CA THR A 596 11.46 25.37 11.54
C THR A 596 10.73 25.30 12.88
N SER A 597 10.39 24.11 13.37
CA SER A 597 9.71 23.94 14.67
C SER A 597 10.67 24.13 15.87
N GLN A 598 11.97 23.85 15.71
CA GLN A 598 12.97 24.09 16.76
C GLN A 598 13.37 25.57 16.88
N LEU A 599 13.29 26.34 15.78
CA LEU A 599 13.55 27.78 15.82
C LEU A 599 12.41 28.59 16.43
N GLN A 600 11.16 28.10 16.34
CA GLN A 600 10.03 28.78 16.97
C GLN A 600 9.87 28.49 18.47
N THR A 601 10.48 27.43 18.99
CA THR A 601 10.47 27.12 20.44
C THR A 601 11.60 27.83 21.21
N THR A 602 12.66 28.29 20.56
CA THR A 602 13.76 29.01 21.21
C THR A 602 13.49 30.52 21.36
N ASP A 603 12.61 31.10 20.55
CA ASP A 603 12.27 32.56 20.64
C ASP A 603 11.13 32.87 21.66
N ARG A 604 10.64 31.88 22.42
CA ARG A 604 9.64 32.09 23.47
C ARG A 604 10.13 31.89 24.90
N GLN A 605 11.46 31.83 25.09
CA GLN A 605 12.08 31.73 26.42
C GLN A 605 13.13 32.83 26.69
N THR A 606 12.94 34.05 26.16
CA THR A 606 13.65 35.24 26.64
C THR A 606 12.66 36.35 26.95
#